data_fc7eb3d5974030d1a2492f8902821dd0
#
_entry.id   fc7eb3d5974030d1a2492f8902821dd0
#
_cell.length_a   1.000
_cell.length_b   1.000
_cell.length_c   1.000
_cell.angle_alpha   90.00
_cell.angle_beta   90.00
_cell.angle_gamma   90.00
#
_symmetry.space_group_name_H-M   'P 1'
#
loop_
_entity.id
_entity.type
_entity.pdbx_description
1 polymer ?
#
loop_
_entity_poly.entity_id
_entity_poly.type
_entity_poly.pdbx_seq_one_letter_code
_entity_poly.pdbx_strand_id
1 'polypeptide(L)'
;MAIYHLSMKIISRSSGYSAVASAAYRSGSLMLDERTGLTHDYTRKSGVAEAVILTPATAPAWCTNRAELWNAVEKAECRKNSQLAREIELAIPRELPQDAARETVLAFVRENFVSQGMIADVAFHHMDKTNPHAHIMLTTRAVGPAGFGGKVRDWNDRTHAETWRASWADHANRALANAGYQEEIDHRSYERQGLEKTPGIHLGKS
;
A
#
# COMPACT_ATOMS: atom_id res chain seq x y z
N MET A 1 -12.63 -6.92 18.21
CA MET A 1 -11.21 -7.27 18.52
C MET A 1 -10.38 -6.87 17.32
N ALA A 2 -9.51 -5.91 17.49
CA ALA A 2 -8.61 -5.44 16.44
C ALA A 2 -7.64 -6.55 16.01
N ILE A 3 -7.41 -6.71 14.72
CA ILE A 3 -6.53 -7.75 14.15
C ILE A 3 -5.36 -7.05 13.47
N TYR A 4 -4.13 -7.43 13.84
CA TYR A 4 -2.95 -6.99 13.14
C TYR A 4 -2.74 -7.79 11.84
N HIS A 5 -2.57 -7.09 10.73
CA HIS A 5 -2.04 -7.66 9.50
C HIS A 5 -1.28 -6.57 8.73
N LEU A 6 -0.06 -6.86 8.33
CA LEU A 6 0.69 -6.08 7.34
C LEU A 6 1.56 -7.04 6.53
N SER A 7 1.28 -7.16 5.26
CA SER A 7 2.07 -7.92 4.29
C SER A 7 2.74 -7.01 3.28
N MET A 8 3.86 -7.48 2.74
CA MET A 8 4.62 -6.76 1.71
C MET A 8 4.90 -7.70 0.55
N LYS A 9 4.71 -7.19 -0.67
CA LYS A 9 4.97 -7.92 -1.92
C LYS A 9 5.72 -7.03 -2.88
N ILE A 10 6.52 -7.63 -3.74
CA ILE A 10 7.12 -6.96 -4.88
C ILE A 10 6.27 -7.27 -6.11
N ILE A 11 5.83 -6.22 -6.80
CA ILE A 11 5.22 -6.31 -8.12
C ILE A 11 6.37 -6.28 -9.12
N SER A 12 6.62 -7.41 -9.77
CA SER A 12 7.72 -7.53 -10.74
C SER A 12 7.23 -8.02 -12.10
N ARG A 13 7.89 -7.56 -13.13
CA ARG A 13 7.58 -7.97 -14.51
C ARG A 13 7.90 -9.45 -14.76
N SER A 14 8.94 -9.98 -14.14
CA SER A 14 9.29 -11.42 -14.24
C SER A 14 8.22 -12.36 -13.69
N SER A 15 7.38 -11.87 -12.79
CA SER A 15 6.24 -12.62 -12.25
C SER A 15 4.95 -12.42 -13.07
N GLY A 16 5.05 -11.84 -14.28
CA GLY A 16 3.91 -11.61 -15.17
C GLY A 16 3.05 -10.38 -14.80
N TYR A 17 3.48 -9.56 -13.84
CA TYR A 17 2.73 -8.38 -13.42
C TYR A 17 3.03 -7.16 -14.29
N SER A 18 2.01 -6.29 -14.43
CA SER A 18 2.10 -4.91 -14.89
C SER A 18 1.78 -3.97 -13.72
N ALA A 19 2.52 -2.87 -13.61
CA ALA A 19 2.21 -1.84 -12.61
C ALA A 19 0.85 -1.18 -12.91
N VAL A 20 0.55 -0.93 -14.19
CA VAL A 20 -0.72 -0.36 -14.64
C VAL A 20 -1.89 -1.30 -14.32
N ALA A 21 -1.80 -2.59 -14.66
CA ALA A 21 -2.83 -3.57 -14.35
C ALA A 21 -3.06 -3.69 -12.83
N SER A 22 -1.95 -3.69 -12.06
CA SER A 22 -1.99 -3.77 -10.61
C SER A 22 -2.68 -2.56 -9.97
N ALA A 23 -2.39 -1.35 -10.45
CA ALA A 23 -3.02 -0.13 -9.98
C ALA A 23 -4.49 -0.07 -10.37
N ALA A 24 -4.83 -0.40 -11.63
CA ALA A 24 -6.22 -0.46 -12.10
C ALA A 24 -7.06 -1.42 -11.26
N TYR A 25 -6.53 -2.61 -10.95
CA TYR A 25 -7.22 -3.60 -10.13
C TYR A 25 -7.50 -3.11 -8.70
N ARG A 26 -6.52 -2.44 -8.06
CA ARG A 26 -6.67 -1.98 -6.68
C ARG A 26 -7.58 -0.78 -6.56
N SER A 27 -7.49 0.15 -7.50
CA SER A 27 -8.32 1.35 -7.53
C SER A 27 -9.71 1.14 -8.14
N GLY A 28 -9.99 -0.04 -8.73
CA GLY A 28 -11.27 -0.29 -9.43
C GLY A 28 -11.45 0.61 -10.64
N SER A 29 -10.37 0.89 -11.39
CA SER A 29 -10.38 1.85 -12.50
C SER A 29 -10.14 1.20 -13.86
N LEU A 30 -10.43 1.96 -14.92
CA LEU A 30 -10.06 1.63 -16.30
C LEU A 30 -8.75 2.32 -16.63
N MET A 31 -7.74 1.54 -17.08
CA MET A 31 -6.43 2.05 -17.43
C MET A 31 -5.86 1.36 -18.68
N LEU A 32 -5.28 2.14 -19.59
CA LEU A 32 -4.50 1.63 -20.72
C LEU A 32 -3.04 1.44 -20.28
N ASP A 33 -2.52 0.23 -20.44
CA ASP A 33 -1.09 -0.07 -20.34
C ASP A 33 -0.42 0.24 -21.70
N GLU A 34 0.25 1.39 -21.78
CA GLU A 34 0.88 1.89 -23.02
C GLU A 34 1.99 0.95 -23.51
N ARG A 35 2.66 0.22 -22.62
CA ARG A 35 3.71 -0.72 -22.97
C ARG A 35 3.19 -1.95 -23.71
N THR A 36 2.00 -2.41 -23.38
CA THR A 36 1.41 -3.63 -23.96
C THR A 36 0.28 -3.35 -24.93
N GLY A 37 -0.28 -2.13 -24.91
CA GLY A 37 -1.50 -1.76 -25.63
C GLY A 37 -2.78 -2.37 -25.04
N LEU A 38 -2.71 -3.02 -23.88
CA LEU A 38 -3.84 -3.66 -23.23
C LEU A 38 -4.60 -2.67 -22.34
N THR A 39 -5.91 -2.67 -22.43
CA THR A 39 -6.78 -1.93 -21.50
C THR A 39 -7.23 -2.85 -20.38
N HIS A 40 -6.99 -2.40 -19.15
CA HIS A 40 -7.41 -3.07 -17.93
C HIS A 40 -8.65 -2.38 -17.36
N ASP A 41 -9.80 -3.05 -17.39
CA ASP A 41 -11.06 -2.51 -16.87
C ASP A 41 -11.50 -3.27 -15.61
N TYR A 42 -11.43 -2.56 -14.48
CA TYR A 42 -11.90 -3.04 -13.19
C TYR A 42 -12.98 -2.14 -12.58
N THR A 43 -13.65 -1.33 -13.40
CA THR A 43 -14.71 -0.40 -12.93
C THR A 43 -15.89 -1.09 -12.28
N ARG A 44 -16.10 -2.39 -12.59
CA ARG A 44 -17.14 -3.22 -11.96
C ARG A 44 -16.71 -3.90 -10.65
N LYS A 45 -15.46 -3.68 -10.22
CA LYS A 45 -14.96 -4.28 -8.98
C LYS A 45 -15.67 -3.65 -7.78
N SER A 46 -16.33 -4.49 -6.98
CA SER A 46 -16.94 -4.08 -5.72
C SER A 46 -15.92 -3.97 -4.59
N GLY A 47 -16.28 -3.24 -3.53
CA GLY A 47 -15.50 -3.16 -2.30
C GLY A 47 -14.39 -2.09 -2.31
N VAL A 48 -14.15 -1.39 -3.41
CA VAL A 48 -13.25 -0.23 -3.46
C VAL A 48 -14.02 0.98 -2.97
N ALA A 49 -13.66 1.53 -1.81
CA ALA A 49 -14.31 2.69 -1.22
C ALA A 49 -13.71 4.01 -1.73
N GLU A 50 -12.38 4.07 -1.80
CA GLU A 50 -11.64 5.26 -2.24
C GLU A 50 -10.27 4.83 -2.76
N ALA A 51 -9.69 5.62 -3.67
CA ALA A 51 -8.29 5.49 -4.07
C ALA A 51 -7.66 6.87 -4.25
N VAL A 52 -6.55 7.13 -3.54
CA VAL A 52 -5.86 8.42 -3.49
C VAL A 52 -4.35 8.24 -3.71
N ILE A 53 -3.73 9.19 -4.39
CA ILE A 53 -2.28 9.24 -4.59
C ILE A 53 -1.68 10.29 -3.67
N LEU A 54 -0.68 9.90 -2.90
CA LEU A 54 0.14 10.79 -2.08
C LEU A 54 1.51 10.95 -2.73
N THR A 55 1.93 12.20 -2.87
CA THR A 55 3.20 12.56 -3.52
C THR A 55 4.06 13.42 -2.61
N PRO A 56 5.40 13.36 -2.73
CA PRO A 56 6.28 14.39 -2.20
C PRO A 56 5.87 15.78 -2.70
N ALA A 57 6.06 16.81 -1.88
CA ALA A 57 5.65 18.19 -2.22
C ALA A 57 6.31 18.73 -3.49
N THR A 58 7.48 18.20 -3.86
CA THR A 58 8.23 18.61 -5.07
C THR A 58 7.92 17.79 -6.30
N ALA A 59 7.01 16.81 -6.20
CA ALA A 59 6.66 15.94 -7.33
C ALA A 59 5.90 16.72 -8.42
N PRO A 60 6.15 16.43 -9.71
CA PRO A 60 5.40 17.01 -10.82
C PRO A 60 3.91 16.67 -10.75
N ALA A 61 3.06 17.53 -11.30
CA ALA A 61 1.61 17.39 -11.25
C ALA A 61 1.09 16.06 -11.88
N TRP A 62 1.75 15.56 -12.93
CA TRP A 62 1.37 14.29 -13.57
C TRP A 62 1.44 13.08 -12.60
N CYS A 63 2.23 13.17 -11.53
CA CYS A 63 2.35 12.11 -10.51
C CYS A 63 1.04 11.88 -9.75
N THR A 64 0.11 12.81 -9.77
CA THR A 64 -1.22 12.66 -9.15
C THR A 64 -2.25 12.00 -10.08
N ASN A 65 -1.92 11.86 -11.36
CA ASN A 65 -2.73 11.11 -12.31
C ASN A 65 -2.29 9.63 -12.31
N ARG A 66 -3.17 8.73 -11.90
CA ARG A 66 -2.84 7.30 -11.74
C ARG A 66 -2.38 6.65 -13.03
N ALA A 67 -3.03 6.94 -14.15
CA ALA A 67 -2.66 6.36 -15.44
C ALA A 67 -1.28 6.84 -15.91
N GLU A 68 -1.02 8.15 -15.80
CA GLU A 68 0.28 8.73 -16.16
C GLU A 68 1.39 8.20 -15.23
N LEU A 69 1.14 8.14 -13.92
CA LEU A 69 2.11 7.66 -12.94
C LEU A 69 2.56 6.22 -13.24
N TRP A 70 1.61 5.30 -13.40
CA TRP A 70 1.98 3.88 -13.53
C TRP A 70 2.50 3.54 -14.93
N ASN A 71 2.08 4.24 -15.98
CA ASN A 71 2.71 4.16 -17.30
C ASN A 71 4.14 4.73 -17.28
N ALA A 72 4.38 5.84 -16.55
CA ALA A 72 5.73 6.37 -16.38
C ALA A 72 6.65 5.38 -15.61
N VAL A 73 6.12 4.65 -14.61
CA VAL A 73 6.85 3.57 -13.93
C VAL A 73 7.21 2.45 -14.92
N GLU A 74 6.27 1.98 -15.73
CA GLU A 74 6.52 0.94 -16.75
C GLU A 74 7.61 1.38 -17.73
N LYS A 75 7.59 2.64 -18.16
CA LYS A 75 8.58 3.24 -19.07
C LYS A 75 9.96 3.36 -18.43
N ALA A 76 10.03 3.73 -17.15
CA ALA A 76 11.28 3.88 -16.40
C ALA A 76 11.96 2.53 -16.11
N GLU A 77 11.21 1.45 -16.06
CA GLU A 77 11.66 0.10 -15.69
C GLU A 77 11.83 -0.78 -16.95
N CYS A 78 12.96 -0.62 -17.67
CA CYS A 78 13.16 -1.22 -18.99
C CYS A 78 13.44 -2.73 -19.00
N ARG A 79 13.93 -3.33 -17.90
CA ARG A 79 14.40 -4.72 -17.89
C ARG A 79 13.24 -5.71 -17.76
N LYS A 80 13.39 -6.91 -18.35
CA LYS A 80 12.39 -8.00 -18.26
C LYS A 80 12.11 -8.49 -16.83
N ASN A 81 13.06 -8.31 -15.91
CA ASN A 81 12.96 -8.71 -14.50
C ASN A 81 12.87 -7.51 -13.55
N SER A 82 12.46 -6.35 -14.04
CA SER A 82 12.34 -5.16 -13.19
C SER A 82 11.29 -5.36 -12.08
N GLN A 83 11.67 -4.93 -10.88
CA GLN A 83 10.70 -4.61 -9.84
C GLN A 83 10.02 -3.30 -10.24
N LEU A 84 8.71 -3.33 -10.40
CA LEU A 84 7.89 -2.21 -10.87
C LEU A 84 7.39 -1.37 -9.69
N ALA A 85 6.91 -2.04 -8.66
CA ALA A 85 6.38 -1.42 -7.45
C ALA A 85 6.59 -2.33 -6.24
N ARG A 86 6.43 -1.75 -5.05
CA ARG A 86 6.21 -2.50 -3.81
C ARG A 86 4.75 -2.32 -3.42
N GLU A 87 4.11 -3.38 -3.00
CA GLU A 87 2.79 -3.33 -2.40
C GLU A 87 2.89 -3.61 -0.91
N ILE A 88 2.15 -2.80 -0.14
CA ILE A 88 1.82 -3.06 1.25
C ILE A 88 0.31 -3.26 1.33
N GLU A 89 -0.10 -4.34 1.97
CA GLU A 89 -1.48 -4.59 2.33
C GLU A 89 -1.58 -4.63 3.84
N LEU A 90 -2.45 -3.81 4.42
CA LEU A 90 -2.64 -3.73 5.86
C LEU A 90 -4.12 -3.80 6.24
N ALA A 91 -4.41 -4.48 7.34
CA ALA A 91 -5.74 -4.49 7.95
C ALA A 91 -5.95 -3.20 8.77
N ILE A 92 -7.14 -2.64 8.67
CA ILE A 92 -7.57 -1.47 9.43
C ILE A 92 -8.45 -1.96 10.60
N PRO A 93 -8.23 -1.50 11.84
CA PRO A 93 -9.10 -1.83 12.96
C PRO A 93 -10.56 -1.45 12.65
N ARG A 94 -11.46 -2.43 12.79
CA ARG A 94 -12.90 -2.24 12.51
C ARG A 94 -13.59 -1.30 13.51
N GLU A 95 -12.98 -1.13 14.65
CA GLU A 95 -13.43 -0.28 15.73
C GLU A 95 -13.37 1.20 15.35
N LEU A 96 -12.41 1.57 14.52
CA LEU A 96 -12.21 2.97 14.13
C LEU A 96 -13.37 3.49 13.26
N PRO A 97 -13.85 4.73 13.51
CA PRO A 97 -14.68 5.46 12.55
C PRO A 97 -13.96 5.58 11.18
N GLN A 98 -14.72 5.57 10.09
CA GLN A 98 -14.13 5.54 8.74
C GLN A 98 -13.14 6.69 8.49
N ASP A 99 -13.48 7.91 8.92
CA ASP A 99 -12.60 9.08 8.75
C ASP A 99 -11.32 8.94 9.55
N ALA A 100 -11.40 8.48 10.81
CA ALA A 100 -10.23 8.23 11.65
C ALA A 100 -9.36 7.12 11.06
N ALA A 101 -9.97 6.04 10.58
CA ALA A 101 -9.29 4.94 9.90
C ALA A 101 -8.54 5.43 8.65
N ARG A 102 -9.20 6.23 7.82
CA ARG A 102 -8.61 6.84 6.62
C ARG A 102 -7.40 7.72 6.96
N GLU A 103 -7.56 8.67 7.88
CA GLU A 103 -6.48 9.57 8.27
C GLU A 103 -5.30 8.83 8.93
N THR A 104 -5.56 7.78 9.68
CA THR A 104 -4.51 6.93 10.27
C THR A 104 -3.65 6.27 9.19
N VAL A 105 -4.27 5.68 8.17
CA VAL A 105 -3.54 5.08 7.05
C VAL A 105 -2.74 6.14 6.29
N LEU A 106 -3.36 7.29 5.98
CA LEU A 106 -2.67 8.35 5.24
C LEU A 106 -1.51 8.97 6.04
N ALA A 107 -1.64 9.10 7.36
CA ALA A 107 -0.56 9.56 8.23
C ALA A 107 0.61 8.57 8.22
N PHE A 108 0.34 7.28 8.39
CA PHE A 108 1.33 6.20 8.28
C PHE A 108 2.07 6.24 6.94
N VAL A 109 1.33 6.40 5.84
CA VAL A 109 1.90 6.46 4.49
C VAL A 109 2.77 7.69 4.27
N ARG A 110 2.33 8.85 4.73
CA ARG A 110 3.13 10.09 4.64
C ARG A 110 4.42 9.98 5.42
N GLU A 111 4.36 9.49 6.64
CA GLU A 111 5.52 9.38 7.53
C GLU A 111 6.55 8.37 7.04
N ASN A 112 6.12 7.20 6.60
CA ASN A 112 7.04 6.09 6.32
C ASN A 112 7.51 6.02 4.86
N PHE A 113 6.76 6.59 3.91
CA PHE A 113 7.04 6.41 2.48
C PHE A 113 7.18 7.74 1.73
N VAL A 114 6.18 8.62 1.84
CA VAL A 114 6.18 9.87 1.07
C VAL A 114 7.30 10.79 1.53
N SER A 115 7.57 10.86 2.83
CA SER A 115 8.70 11.60 3.41
C SER A 115 10.07 11.12 2.90
N GLN A 116 10.16 9.87 2.46
CA GLN A 116 11.36 9.27 1.88
C GLN A 116 11.49 9.52 0.36
N GLY A 117 10.52 10.18 -0.24
CA GLY A 117 10.49 10.48 -1.67
C GLY A 117 9.74 9.47 -2.53
N MET A 118 9.06 8.47 -1.94
CA MET A 118 8.18 7.56 -2.67
C MET A 118 6.86 8.25 -3.02
N ILE A 119 6.27 7.86 -4.16
CA ILE A 119 4.85 8.07 -4.39
C ILE A 119 4.09 6.86 -3.89
N ALA A 120 2.97 7.10 -3.22
CA ALA A 120 2.09 6.07 -2.70
C ALA A 120 0.69 6.18 -3.32
N ASP A 121 0.25 5.13 -3.99
CA ASP A 121 -1.13 4.97 -4.48
C ASP A 121 -1.88 4.08 -3.50
N VAL A 122 -2.78 4.68 -2.74
CA VAL A 122 -3.51 4.05 -1.62
C VAL A 122 -4.94 3.77 -2.06
N ALA A 123 -5.36 2.51 -1.98
CA ALA A 123 -6.73 2.09 -2.23
C ALA A 123 -7.34 1.49 -0.97
N PHE A 124 -8.45 2.05 -0.51
CA PHE A 124 -9.22 1.59 0.64
C PHE A 124 -10.30 0.62 0.21
N HIS A 125 -10.34 -0.54 0.85
CA HIS A 125 -11.27 -1.59 0.52
C HIS A 125 -12.13 -1.98 1.72
N HIS A 126 -13.40 -2.33 1.46
CA HIS A 126 -14.35 -2.88 2.44
C HIS A 126 -14.44 -2.05 3.72
N MET A 127 -14.47 -0.72 3.58
CA MET A 127 -14.58 0.23 4.70
C MET A 127 -15.94 0.15 5.42
N ASP A 128 -16.86 -0.68 4.93
CA ASP A 128 -18.15 -1.02 5.53
C ASP A 128 -18.05 -1.95 6.78
N LYS A 129 -16.84 -2.18 7.27
CA LYS A 129 -16.51 -2.99 8.47
C LYS A 129 -16.58 -4.51 8.29
N THR A 130 -16.79 -5.03 7.09
CA THR A 130 -16.70 -6.49 6.88
C THR A 130 -15.26 -6.98 6.96
N ASN A 131 -14.34 -6.29 6.25
CA ASN A 131 -12.90 -6.54 6.27
C ASN A 131 -12.14 -5.29 5.82
N PRO A 132 -12.14 -4.20 6.61
CA PRO A 132 -11.50 -2.95 6.20
C PRO A 132 -9.98 -3.14 6.07
N HIS A 133 -9.46 -2.80 4.90
CA HIS A 133 -8.03 -2.90 4.59
C HIS A 133 -7.60 -1.88 3.54
N ALA A 134 -6.33 -1.61 3.48
CA ALA A 134 -5.74 -0.76 2.46
C ALA A 134 -4.66 -1.50 1.67
N HIS A 135 -4.67 -1.27 0.36
CA HIS A 135 -3.57 -1.60 -0.55
C HIS A 135 -2.80 -0.33 -0.86
N ILE A 136 -1.49 -0.37 -0.67
CA ILE A 136 -0.59 0.76 -0.87
C ILE A 136 0.46 0.34 -1.90
N MET A 137 0.39 0.89 -3.10
CA MET A 137 1.42 0.69 -4.12
C MET A 137 2.44 1.82 -4.05
N LEU A 138 3.71 1.45 -3.91
CA LEU A 138 4.83 2.38 -3.73
C LEU A 138 5.76 2.32 -4.95
N THR A 139 6.24 3.49 -5.39
CA THR A 139 7.30 3.56 -6.40
C THR A 139 8.62 3.03 -5.84
N THR A 140 9.47 2.49 -6.73
CA THR A 140 10.82 2.01 -6.37
C THR A 140 11.90 3.05 -6.63
N ARG A 141 11.49 4.23 -7.11
CA ARG A 141 12.33 5.40 -7.39
C ARG A 141 11.83 6.58 -6.59
N ALA A 142 12.75 7.36 -6.04
CA ALA A 142 12.40 8.64 -5.47
C ALA A 142 11.97 9.62 -6.58
N VAL A 143 11.04 10.50 -6.25
CA VAL A 143 10.50 11.49 -7.17
C VAL A 143 10.88 12.89 -6.70
N GLY A 144 11.44 13.65 -7.60
CA GLY A 144 11.78 15.06 -7.41
C GLY A 144 11.15 15.94 -8.48
N PRO A 145 11.53 17.23 -8.57
CA PRO A 145 10.92 18.18 -9.53
C PRO A 145 11.05 17.78 -10.99
N ALA A 146 12.10 17.04 -11.35
CA ALA A 146 12.35 16.53 -12.70
C ALA A 146 11.68 15.16 -12.99
N GLY A 147 10.89 14.61 -12.05
CA GLY A 147 10.30 13.29 -12.14
C GLY A 147 11.12 12.21 -11.44
N PHE A 148 11.11 10.98 -11.98
CA PHE A 148 11.79 9.84 -11.37
C PHE A 148 13.32 9.96 -11.39
N GLY A 149 13.91 9.82 -10.21
CA GLY A 149 15.35 9.64 -10.02
C GLY A 149 15.82 8.21 -10.26
N GLY A 150 17.01 7.90 -9.77
CA GLY A 150 17.55 6.55 -9.75
C GLY A 150 16.72 5.62 -8.86
N LYS A 151 16.85 4.30 -9.11
CA LYS A 151 16.22 3.28 -8.27
C LYS A 151 16.89 3.27 -6.90
N VAL A 152 16.09 3.40 -5.83
CA VAL A 152 16.59 3.39 -4.46
C VAL A 152 16.56 1.95 -3.94
N ARG A 153 17.72 1.29 -3.96
CA ARG A 153 17.85 -0.12 -3.60
C ARG A 153 17.73 -0.37 -2.10
N ASP A 154 18.13 0.61 -1.29
CA ASP A 154 18.09 0.54 0.17
C ASP A 154 16.67 0.33 0.70
N TRP A 155 15.65 0.78 -0.03
CA TRP A 155 14.26 0.49 0.30
C TRP A 155 13.89 -1.01 0.25
N ASN A 156 14.77 -1.87 -0.28
CA ASN A 156 14.60 -3.33 -0.26
C ASN A 156 15.24 -4.00 0.97
N ASP A 157 15.87 -3.23 1.86
CA ASP A 157 16.43 -3.79 3.08
C ASP A 157 15.31 -4.42 3.94
N ARG A 158 15.59 -5.63 4.43
CA ARG A 158 14.63 -6.40 5.23
C ARG A 158 14.32 -5.76 6.58
N THR A 159 15.21 -4.92 7.10
CA THR A 159 15.01 -4.18 8.34
C THR A 159 13.83 -3.23 8.27
N HIS A 160 13.57 -2.64 7.09
CA HIS A 160 12.39 -1.80 6.87
C HIS A 160 11.07 -2.54 7.13
N ALA A 161 11.04 -3.84 6.86
CA ALA A 161 9.84 -4.63 7.09
C ALA A 161 9.37 -4.59 8.55
N GLU A 162 10.31 -4.74 9.47
CA GLU A 162 10.01 -4.71 10.91
C GLU A 162 9.66 -3.28 11.35
N THR A 163 10.41 -2.28 10.88
CA THR A 163 10.15 -0.87 11.18
C THR A 163 8.75 -0.44 10.74
N TRP A 164 8.34 -0.79 9.51
CA TRP A 164 7.02 -0.43 9.00
C TRP A 164 5.89 -1.18 9.71
N ARG A 165 6.13 -2.44 10.12
CA ARG A 165 5.18 -3.20 10.92
C ARG A 165 4.97 -2.59 12.30
N ALA A 166 6.05 -2.22 12.99
CA ALA A 166 5.98 -1.54 14.27
C ALA A 166 5.28 -0.18 14.14
N SER A 167 5.68 0.62 13.15
CA SER A 167 5.08 1.93 12.90
C SER A 167 3.58 1.84 12.61
N TRP A 168 3.12 0.83 11.83
CA TRP A 168 1.68 0.63 11.61
C TRP A 168 0.94 0.31 12.91
N ALA A 169 1.50 -0.58 13.73
CA ALA A 169 0.90 -0.90 15.04
C ALA A 169 0.78 0.35 15.92
N ASP A 170 1.81 1.19 15.97
CA ASP A 170 1.81 2.44 16.74
C ASP A 170 0.76 3.44 16.23
N HIS A 171 0.63 3.61 14.91
CA HIS A 171 -0.39 4.49 14.33
C HIS A 171 -1.80 4.01 14.66
N ALA A 172 -2.06 2.72 14.48
CA ALA A 172 -3.36 2.13 14.74
C ALA A 172 -3.73 2.19 16.23
N ASN A 173 -2.79 1.89 17.13
CA ASN A 173 -3.02 1.92 18.58
C ASN A 173 -3.28 3.35 19.08
N ARG A 174 -2.54 4.34 18.58
CA ARG A 174 -2.82 5.75 18.87
C ARG A 174 -4.21 6.17 18.41
N ALA A 175 -4.63 5.73 17.23
CA ALA A 175 -5.95 6.04 16.71
C ALA A 175 -7.06 5.37 17.54
N LEU A 176 -6.88 4.11 17.94
CA LEU A 176 -7.80 3.39 18.82
C LEU A 176 -7.94 4.09 20.17
N ALA A 177 -6.83 4.43 20.81
CA ALA A 177 -6.84 5.15 22.09
C ALA A 177 -7.52 6.51 21.98
N ASN A 178 -7.25 7.29 20.92
CA ASN A 178 -7.90 8.58 20.68
C ASN A 178 -9.42 8.44 20.45
N ALA A 179 -9.87 7.31 19.92
CA ALA A 179 -11.28 7.00 19.73
C ALA A 179 -11.94 6.36 20.98
N GLY A 180 -11.20 6.22 22.09
CA GLY A 180 -11.70 5.70 23.36
C GLY A 180 -11.71 4.16 23.47
N TYR A 181 -11.04 3.46 22.56
CA TYR A 181 -10.91 2.01 22.58
C TYR A 181 -9.66 1.58 23.37
N GLN A 182 -9.76 0.46 24.08
CA GLN A 182 -8.66 -0.13 24.85
C GLN A 182 -7.99 -1.28 24.12
N GLU A 183 -8.51 -1.67 22.96
CA GLU A 183 -7.93 -2.68 22.10
C GLU A 183 -6.61 -2.18 21.53
N GLU A 184 -5.61 -3.07 21.54
CA GLU A 184 -4.32 -2.84 20.93
C GLU A 184 -3.99 -3.95 19.94
N ILE A 185 -3.22 -3.61 18.91
CA ILE A 185 -2.63 -4.55 17.98
C ILE A 185 -1.11 -4.62 18.20
N ASP A 186 -0.53 -5.80 18.01
CA ASP A 186 0.91 -6.02 18.14
C ASP A 186 1.45 -6.62 16.84
N HIS A 187 2.52 -6.04 16.30
CA HIS A 187 3.17 -6.49 15.07
C HIS A 187 4.02 -7.75 15.25
N ARG A 188 4.36 -8.10 16.49
CA ARG A 188 5.19 -9.26 16.81
C ARG A 188 4.39 -10.56 16.70
N SER A 189 5.06 -11.67 16.39
CA SER A 189 4.44 -13.01 16.48
C SER A 189 4.04 -13.32 17.92
N TYR A 190 3.06 -14.21 18.10
CA TYR A 190 2.64 -14.65 19.45
C TYR A 190 3.79 -15.17 20.29
N GLU A 191 4.73 -15.91 19.67
CA GLU A 191 5.96 -16.36 20.32
C GLU A 191 6.80 -15.19 20.87
N ARG A 192 7.01 -14.14 20.05
CA ARG A 192 7.75 -12.93 20.47
C ARG A 192 7.01 -12.10 21.51
N GLN A 193 5.70 -12.27 21.61
CA GLN A 193 4.85 -11.67 22.67
C GLN A 193 4.83 -12.51 23.94
N GLY A 194 5.40 -13.72 23.94
CA GLY A 194 5.34 -14.67 25.06
C GLY A 194 3.96 -15.31 25.24
N LEU A 195 3.14 -15.33 24.19
CA LEU A 195 1.79 -15.88 24.22
C LEU A 195 1.77 -17.29 23.64
N GLU A 196 1.26 -18.25 24.41
CA GLU A 196 1.01 -19.63 23.95
C GLU A 196 -0.28 -19.69 23.10
N LYS A 197 -0.26 -19.07 21.91
CA LYS A 197 -1.37 -19.08 20.96
C LYS A 197 -0.89 -19.58 19.60
N THR A 198 -1.67 -20.47 18.98
CA THR A 198 -1.45 -20.85 17.58
C THR A 198 -1.99 -19.76 16.66
N PRO A 199 -1.18 -19.24 15.71
CA PRO A 199 -1.66 -18.31 14.72
C PRO A 199 -2.80 -18.92 13.91
N GLY A 200 -3.84 -18.10 13.62
CA GLY A 200 -4.90 -18.52 12.71
C GLY A 200 -4.33 -18.76 11.31
N ILE A 201 -4.77 -19.83 10.65
CA ILE A 201 -4.42 -20.09 9.25
C ILE A 201 -5.34 -19.23 8.37
N HIS A 202 -4.75 -18.35 7.57
CA HIS A 202 -5.49 -17.65 6.55
C HIS A 202 -5.82 -18.62 5.41
N LEU A 203 -7.04 -19.12 5.40
CA LEU A 203 -7.56 -19.89 4.27
C LEU A 203 -7.83 -18.90 3.14
N GLY A 204 -6.94 -18.85 2.14
CA GLY A 204 -7.16 -18.06 0.93
C GLY A 204 -8.51 -18.37 0.28
N LYS A 205 -9.02 -17.49 -0.57
CA LYS A 205 -10.21 -17.78 -1.37
C LYS A 205 -9.94 -19.00 -2.23
N SER A 206 -10.76 -20.05 -2.03
CA SER A 206 -10.88 -21.20 -2.94
C SER A 206 -11.42 -20.76 -4.30
#